data_cc9bea2aa2e964f59ae6d9c65f4422f6
#
_entry.id   cc9bea2aa2e964f59ae6d9c65f4422f6
#
_cell.length_a   1.000
_cell.length_b   1.000
_cell.length_c   1.000
_cell.angle_alpha   90.00
_cell.angle_beta   90.00
_cell.angle_gamma   90.00
#
_symmetry.space_group_name_H-M   'P 1'
#
loop_
_entity.id
_entity.type
_entity.pdbx_description
1 polymer ?
#
loop_
_entity_poly.entity_id
_entity_poly.type
_entity_poly.pdbx_seq_one_letter_code
_entity_poly.pdbx_strand_id
1 'polypeptide(L)'
;MDAIDLKRTKERQIRFVVERVSLWRKLYNGVELGNGETVRYSLEDSARLVGISKKSLDDYLLQLRFGRMYGFDFLKHQCDNIGVLRKFVREHKSK
;
A
#
# COMPACT_ATOMS: atom_id res chain seq x y z
N MET A 1 -16.37 -0.02 -23.81
CA MET A 1 -16.23 0.24 -23.38
C MET A 1 -16.15 0.45 -22.54
N ASP A 2 -15.73 0.28 -22.23
CA ASP A 2 -16.11 0.76 -21.69
C ASP A 2 -15.88 1.36 -20.42
N ALA A 3 -16.41 2.50 -19.97
CA ALA A 3 -16.21 3.17 -18.71
C ALA A 3 -16.40 2.26 -17.52
N ILE A 4 -17.23 1.27 -17.70
CA ILE A 4 -17.48 0.29 -16.65
C ILE A 4 -16.21 -0.47 -16.30
N ASP A 5 -15.48 -0.87 -17.31
CA ASP A 5 -14.24 -1.58 -17.10
C ASP A 5 -13.24 -0.70 -16.37
N LEU A 6 -13.22 0.56 -16.72
CA LEU A 6 -12.31 1.48 -16.06
C LEU A 6 -12.58 1.62 -14.58
N LYS A 7 -13.84 1.53 -14.20
CA LYS A 7 -14.19 1.69 -12.80
C LYS A 7 -13.80 0.51 -11.95
N ARG A 8 -14.01 -0.68 -12.45
CA ARG A 8 -13.87 -1.82 -11.60
C ARG A 8 -12.54 -2.50 -11.66
N THR A 9 -11.74 -2.18 -12.63
CA THR A 9 -10.56 -2.96 -12.84
C THR A 9 -9.33 -2.39 -12.21
N LYS A 10 -9.49 -1.44 -11.38
CA LYS A 10 -8.33 -0.69 -10.95
C LYS A 10 -7.73 -1.20 -9.67
N GLU A 11 -7.70 -2.50 -9.52
CA GLU A 11 -6.86 -3.05 -8.48
C GLU A 11 -5.42 -2.78 -8.85
N ARG A 12 -4.69 -2.29 -7.88
CA ARG A 12 -3.30 -1.91 -8.10
C ARG A 12 -2.41 -3.12 -7.98
N GLN A 13 -1.29 -3.07 -8.67
CA GLN A 13 -0.29 -4.11 -8.55
C GLN A 13 0.36 -4.07 -7.18
N ILE A 14 0.80 -5.23 -6.71
CA ILE A 14 1.41 -5.35 -5.41
C ILE A 14 2.63 -4.46 -5.28
N ARG A 15 3.50 -4.41 -6.32
CA ARG A 15 4.69 -3.56 -6.25
C ARG A 15 4.32 -2.09 -6.11
N PHE A 16 3.24 -1.68 -6.76
CA PHE A 16 2.77 -0.31 -6.65
C PHE A 16 2.37 0.00 -5.20
N VAL A 17 1.63 -0.92 -4.60
CA VAL A 17 1.17 -0.75 -3.21
C VAL A 17 2.36 -0.70 -2.26
N VAL A 18 3.32 -1.60 -2.43
CA VAL A 18 4.51 -1.62 -1.59
C VAL A 18 5.28 -0.31 -1.70
N GLU A 19 5.46 0.16 -2.93
CA GLU A 19 6.18 1.40 -3.19
C GLU A 19 5.48 2.60 -2.54
N ARG A 20 4.16 2.69 -2.73
CA ARG A 20 3.42 3.82 -2.20
C ARG A 20 3.39 3.81 -0.67
N VAL A 21 3.27 2.65 -0.08
CA VAL A 21 3.29 2.53 1.38
C VAL A 21 4.67 2.93 1.91
N SER A 22 5.74 2.55 1.21
CA SER A 22 7.09 2.95 1.62
C SER A 22 7.26 4.46 1.57
N LEU A 23 6.76 5.11 0.52
CA LEU A 23 6.80 6.56 0.42
C LEU A 23 5.99 7.21 1.54
N TRP A 24 4.81 6.66 1.82
CA TRP A 24 3.98 7.18 2.89
C TRP A 24 4.71 7.11 4.24
N ARG A 25 5.39 6.00 4.50
CA ARG A 25 6.12 5.86 5.75
C ARG A 25 7.21 6.90 5.92
N LYS A 26 7.91 7.20 4.84
CA LYS A 26 8.94 8.24 4.89
C LYS A 26 8.35 9.59 5.25
N LEU A 27 7.24 9.94 4.62
CA LEU A 27 6.58 11.21 4.89
C LEU A 27 6.03 11.27 6.31
N TYR A 28 5.41 10.21 6.74
CA TYR A 28 4.78 10.16 8.05
C TYR A 28 5.82 10.17 9.17
N ASN A 29 6.92 9.46 8.99
CA ASN A 29 7.98 9.39 10.01
C ASN A 29 8.82 10.64 10.06
N GLY A 30 8.85 11.40 8.99
CA GLY A 30 9.60 12.63 8.95
C GLY A 30 10.61 12.65 7.82
N VAL A 31 10.69 13.79 7.15
CA VAL A 31 11.63 14.01 6.07
C VAL A 31 12.67 15.00 6.54
N GLU A 32 13.93 14.61 6.46
CA GLU A 32 15.04 15.48 6.86
C GLU A 32 15.32 16.50 5.77
N LEU A 33 15.39 17.74 6.16
CA LEU A 33 15.78 18.82 5.26
C LEU A 33 17.29 19.04 5.35
N GLY A 34 17.84 19.66 4.32
CA GLY A 34 19.27 19.87 4.27
C GLY A 34 19.83 20.72 5.39
N ASN A 35 18.99 21.47 6.10
CA ASN A 35 19.41 22.35 7.18
C ASN A 35 19.31 21.70 8.56
N GLY A 36 19.08 20.40 8.60
CA GLY A 36 18.98 19.68 9.87
C GLY A 36 17.60 19.62 10.46
N GLU A 37 16.64 20.24 9.83
CA GLU A 37 15.27 20.19 10.29
C GLU A 37 14.54 18.97 9.74
N THR A 38 13.54 18.53 10.49
CA THR A 38 12.72 17.39 10.07
C THR A 38 11.27 17.86 9.93
N VAL A 39 10.66 17.53 8.79
CA VAL A 39 9.26 17.84 8.54
C VAL A 39 8.47 16.56 8.60
N ARG A 40 7.42 16.55 9.39
CA ARG A 40 6.51 15.42 9.49
C ARG A 40 5.16 15.81 8.92
N TYR A 41 4.58 14.86 8.23
CA TYR A 41 3.25 15.06 7.65
C TYR A 41 2.24 14.26 8.45
N SER A 42 1.01 14.75 8.52
CA SER A 42 -0.07 14.01 9.18
C SER A 42 -0.37 12.75 8.38
N LEU A 43 -1.11 11.85 8.99
CA LEU A 43 -1.54 10.63 8.31
C LEU A 43 -2.28 10.96 7.02
N GLU A 44 -3.21 11.91 7.09
CA GLU A 44 -4.02 12.27 5.93
C GLU A 44 -3.19 12.99 4.86
N ASP A 45 -2.33 13.89 5.28
CA ASP A 45 -1.50 14.63 4.32
C ASP A 45 -0.51 13.70 3.63
N SER A 46 0.08 12.78 4.38
CA SER A 46 1.00 11.81 3.80
C SER A 46 0.29 10.94 2.77
N ALA A 47 -0.90 10.49 3.09
CA ALA A 47 -1.67 9.65 2.17
C ALA A 47 -2.01 10.43 0.90
N ARG A 48 -2.41 11.70 1.06
CA ARG A 48 -2.75 12.53 -0.09
C ARG A 48 -1.54 12.74 -1.00
N LEU A 49 -0.38 12.97 -0.41
CA LEU A 49 0.83 13.21 -1.19
C LEU A 49 1.26 11.99 -1.99
N VAL A 50 1.03 10.78 -1.47
CA VAL A 50 1.36 9.58 -2.22
C VAL A 50 0.22 9.13 -3.13
N GLY A 51 -0.91 9.84 -3.12
CA GLY A 51 -2.01 9.56 -4.04
C GLY A 51 -2.88 8.39 -3.65
N ILE A 52 -2.99 8.09 -2.36
CA ILE A 52 -3.81 6.99 -1.86
C ILE A 52 -4.76 7.53 -0.81
N SER A 53 -6.04 7.15 -0.89
CA SER A 53 -6.99 7.58 0.13
C SER A 53 -6.63 6.93 1.47
N LYS A 54 -7.04 7.58 2.55
CA LYS A 54 -6.76 7.04 3.88
C LYS A 54 -7.35 5.64 4.05
N LYS A 55 -8.54 5.44 3.52
CA LYS A 55 -9.20 4.14 3.62
C LYS A 55 -8.41 3.06 2.90
N SER A 56 -7.94 3.36 1.70
CA SER A 56 -7.13 2.40 0.95
C SER A 56 -5.80 2.17 1.63
N LEU A 57 -5.21 3.21 2.18
CA LEU A 57 -3.94 3.09 2.88
C LEU A 57 -4.06 2.15 4.08
N ASP A 58 -5.12 2.32 4.88
CA ASP A 58 -5.34 1.47 6.04
C ASP A 58 -5.44 0.00 5.62
N ASP A 59 -6.18 -0.27 4.55
CA ASP A 59 -6.32 -1.62 4.02
C ASP A 59 -4.96 -2.16 3.55
N TYR A 60 -4.22 -1.36 2.81
CA TYR A 60 -2.93 -1.80 2.28
C TYR A 60 -1.95 -2.11 3.41
N LEU A 61 -1.91 -1.27 4.43
CA LEU A 61 -1.03 -1.51 5.57
C LEU A 61 -1.36 -2.85 6.23
N LEU A 62 -2.64 -3.11 6.39
CA LEU A 62 -3.10 -4.35 6.99
C LEU A 62 -2.72 -5.57 6.14
N GLN A 63 -2.98 -5.49 4.83
CA GLN A 63 -2.67 -6.59 3.93
C GLN A 63 -1.18 -6.88 3.86
N LEU A 64 -0.36 -5.84 3.79
CA LEU A 64 1.09 -6.02 3.77
C LEU A 64 1.59 -6.64 5.06
N ARG A 65 1.04 -6.20 6.19
CA ARG A 65 1.44 -6.73 7.48
C ARG A 65 1.13 -8.22 7.59
N PHE A 66 -0.09 -8.61 7.26
CA PHE A 66 -0.47 -10.02 7.32
C PHE A 66 0.26 -10.85 6.27
N GLY A 67 0.49 -10.26 5.09
CA GLY A 67 1.25 -10.96 4.07
C GLY A 67 2.64 -11.34 4.56
N ARG A 68 3.32 -10.40 5.19
CA ARG A 68 4.64 -10.68 5.76
C ARG A 68 4.57 -11.71 6.86
N MET A 69 3.57 -11.59 7.70
CA MET A 69 3.40 -12.51 8.82
C MET A 69 3.20 -13.94 8.35
N TYR A 70 2.47 -14.13 7.26
CA TYR A 70 2.15 -15.45 6.75
C TYR A 70 3.11 -15.95 5.67
N GLY A 71 4.13 -15.17 5.35
CA GLY A 71 5.15 -15.60 4.41
C GLY A 71 4.84 -15.41 2.94
N PHE A 72 4.06 -14.39 2.60
CA PHE A 72 3.76 -14.09 1.22
C PHE A 72 5.02 -13.67 0.47
N ASP A 73 5.22 -14.20 -0.72
CA ASP A 73 6.41 -13.88 -1.52
C ASP A 73 6.13 -12.65 -2.38
N PHE A 74 6.50 -11.49 -1.85
CA PHE A 74 6.23 -10.22 -2.52
C PHE A 74 7.00 -10.05 -3.82
N LEU A 75 8.21 -10.58 -3.89
CA LEU A 75 9.01 -10.47 -5.10
C LEU A 75 8.41 -11.28 -6.23
N LYS A 76 7.98 -12.49 -5.92
CA LYS A 76 7.38 -13.36 -6.92
C LYS A 76 6.10 -12.77 -7.48
N HIS A 77 5.31 -12.12 -6.64
CA HIS A 77 3.99 -11.62 -6.98
C HIS A 77 3.92 -10.12 -7.20
N GLN A 78 5.08 -9.47 -7.41
CA GLN A 78 5.09 -8.01 -7.47
C GLN A 78 4.25 -7.43 -8.61
N CYS A 79 4.10 -8.16 -9.70
CA CYS A 79 3.31 -7.70 -10.83
C CYS A 79 1.86 -8.17 -10.76
N ASP A 80 1.51 -8.95 -9.75
CA ASP A 80 0.14 -9.39 -9.57
C ASP A 80 -0.67 -8.29 -8.87
N ASN A 81 -1.98 -8.36 -9.03
CA ASN A 81 -2.87 -7.41 -8.39
C ASN A 81 -2.92 -7.64 -6.89
N ILE A 82 -3.26 -6.59 -6.15
CA ILE A 82 -3.37 -6.66 -4.70
C ILE A 82 -4.40 -7.69 -4.25
N GLY A 83 -5.34 -8.03 -5.13
CA GLY A 83 -6.32 -9.08 -4.84
C GLY A 83 -5.69 -10.42 -4.55
N VAL A 84 -4.54 -10.70 -5.17
CA VAL A 84 -3.81 -11.94 -4.91
C VAL A 84 -3.35 -11.99 -3.46
N LEU A 85 -2.83 -10.87 -2.97
CA LEU A 85 -2.40 -10.77 -1.57
C LEU A 85 -3.60 -10.90 -0.63
N ARG A 86 -4.70 -10.23 -0.94
CA ARG A 86 -5.90 -10.31 -0.11
C ARG A 86 -6.41 -11.73 0.02
N LYS A 87 -6.41 -12.46 -1.09
CA LYS A 87 -6.83 -13.85 -1.09
C LYS A 87 -5.91 -14.70 -0.23
N PHE A 88 -4.61 -14.50 -0.38
CA PHE A 88 -3.61 -15.22 0.41
C PHE A 88 -3.84 -15.00 1.91
N VAL A 89 -4.00 -13.73 2.30
CA VAL A 89 -4.20 -13.38 3.69
C VAL A 89 -5.49 -13.99 4.22
N ARG A 90 -6.56 -13.90 3.45
CA ARG A 90 -7.85 -14.44 3.88
C ARG A 90 -7.77 -15.94 4.09
N GLU A 91 -7.10 -16.64 3.19
CA GLU A 91 -6.96 -18.09 3.31
C GLU A 91 -6.16 -18.48 4.54
N HIS A 92 -5.12 -17.73 4.85
CA HIS A 92 -4.28 -18.03 6.00
C HIS A 92 -4.96 -17.66 7.32
N LYS A 93 -5.75 -16.61 7.31
CA LYS A 93 -6.48 -16.22 8.52
C LYS A 93 -7.57 -17.21 8.88
N SER A 94 -8.06 -17.94 7.91
CA SER A 94 -9.14 -18.91 8.13
C SER A 94 -8.66 -20.21 8.75
N LYS A 95 -7.36 -20.41 8.81
CA LYS A 95 -6.82 -21.66 9.36
C LYS A 95 -6.67 -21.66 10.85
#